data_1580a7e7b1cfed5730540d7dfb4c31ed
#
_entry.id   1580a7e7b1cfed5730540d7dfb4c31ed
#
_cell.length_a   1.000
_cell.length_b   1.000
_cell.length_c   1.000
_cell.angle_alpha   90.00
_cell.angle_beta   90.00
_cell.angle_gamma   90.00
#
_symmetry.space_group_name_H-M   'P 1'
#
loop_
_entity.id
_entity.type
_entity.pdbx_description
1 polymer ?
#
loop_
_entity_poly.entity_id
_entity_poly.type
_entity_poly.pdbx_seq_one_letter_code
_entity_poly.pdbx_strand_id
1 'polypeptide(L)'
;MFIKNILFALFIIALNGFQVEANMVQVPGDYQTIQGAINAVSSGDTILVADGTYPENINFRGKNIVLASHFLLDKNPEHILNTIIDGSNPVYPDTASCVLFISGEDSSAVLQGFTLTGGSGTKWPDIHIGGFYREGGGILIELSSPTIRNNRIINNQAINTSGVTSAGGGAIRCGDGNPRIFNNIIMNNQGRYGAGIVLNFSGGIIRNNIICQNSGGQDYGGSGIWMYSNGAHPKIIENNTIAGNTSSGSGAYGGKGGGLLVWSTSMTGRNNIIWGNVQSSGDQIALLSGGTVTITYSDVEGGWNGQGNIDLNPAFADTNYYLSPTSSAVDAGDPDPVYNDPEDPNNPGNARWPARGGLRNDMGGYGGPLAQAFPLFLITDIILKNITARGFRLEQNYPNPFNPLTTIQYQLPEEVRVRLEVYDLLGRKVVTLLDRRVPAGYHEVSFDASFLTSGVYIYRLMAGSFSKTRKMMVMK
;
A
#
# COMPACT_ATOMS: atom_id res chain seq x y z
N MET A 1 83.85 3.28 -23.45
CA MET A 1 82.95 2.68 -22.50
C MET A 1 81.66 3.45 -22.56
N PHE A 2 80.69 2.92 -23.36
CA PHE A 2 79.43 3.64 -23.65
C PHE A 2 78.32 3.14 -22.68
N ILE A 3 77.75 4.08 -21.96
CA ILE A 3 76.56 3.82 -21.11
C ILE A 3 75.32 4.27 -21.89
N LYS A 4 74.45 3.30 -22.28
CA LYS A 4 73.18 3.53 -22.93
C LYS A 4 72.16 3.97 -21.91
N ASN A 5 71.61 5.16 -22.05
CA ASN A 5 70.44 5.61 -21.35
C ASN A 5 69.19 5.03 -22.02
N ILE A 6 68.46 4.19 -21.29
CA ILE A 6 67.12 3.69 -21.70
C ILE A 6 66.11 4.65 -21.07
N LEU A 7 65.42 5.45 -21.89
CA LEU A 7 64.22 6.20 -21.51
C LEU A 7 63.04 5.26 -21.40
N PHE A 8 62.50 5.09 -20.19
CA PHE A 8 61.21 4.46 -19.95
C PHE A 8 60.11 5.52 -20.12
N ALA A 9 59.39 5.47 -21.24
CA ALA A 9 58.19 6.29 -21.42
C ALA A 9 57.03 5.63 -20.67
N LEU A 10 56.59 6.21 -19.53
CA LEU A 10 55.35 5.84 -18.85
C LEU A 10 54.16 6.33 -19.68
N PHE A 11 53.44 5.41 -20.29
CA PHE A 11 52.16 5.69 -20.92
C PHE A 11 51.10 5.70 -19.79
N ILE A 12 50.73 6.88 -19.27
CA ILE A 12 49.58 7.06 -18.41
C ILE A 12 48.36 7.06 -19.33
N ILE A 13 47.67 5.93 -19.39
CA ILE A 13 46.30 5.88 -19.94
C ILE A 13 45.40 6.51 -18.88
N ALA A 14 45.02 7.76 -19.09
CA ALA A 14 43.95 8.39 -18.36
C ALA A 14 42.65 7.66 -18.75
N LEU A 15 42.22 6.75 -17.92
CA LEU A 15 40.83 6.26 -17.91
C LEU A 15 39.93 7.46 -17.50
N ASN A 16 39.55 8.25 -18.48
CA ASN A 16 38.38 9.12 -18.30
C ASN A 16 37.19 8.21 -18.13
N GLY A 17 36.86 7.90 -16.88
CA GLY A 17 35.56 7.33 -16.55
C GLY A 17 34.51 8.34 -17.02
N PHE A 18 33.80 7.99 -18.09
CA PHE A 18 32.57 8.69 -18.44
C PHE A 18 31.66 8.55 -17.24
N GLN A 19 31.58 9.62 -16.45
CA GLN A 19 30.47 9.78 -15.50
C GLN A 19 29.25 10.01 -16.38
N VAL A 20 28.43 8.98 -16.56
CA VAL A 20 27.11 9.13 -17.17
C VAL A 20 26.29 9.88 -16.12
N GLU A 21 26.04 11.16 -16.36
CA GLU A 21 25.10 11.92 -15.56
C GLU A 21 23.73 11.26 -15.69
N ALA A 22 23.07 11.05 -14.53
CA ALA A 22 21.72 10.50 -14.49
C ALA A 22 20.76 11.50 -15.15
N ASN A 23 20.13 11.11 -16.23
CA ASN A 23 19.16 11.93 -16.93
C ASN A 23 17.77 11.77 -16.30
N MET A 24 16.96 12.86 -16.38
CA MET A 24 15.55 12.82 -16.05
C MET A 24 14.74 13.09 -17.32
N VAL A 25 13.89 12.12 -17.69
CA VAL A 25 12.96 12.25 -18.81
C VAL A 25 11.51 12.25 -18.33
N GLN A 26 10.64 12.86 -19.10
CA GLN A 26 9.25 13.07 -18.72
C GLN A 26 8.28 12.29 -19.64
N VAL A 27 7.22 11.76 -19.03
CA VAL A 27 6.09 11.15 -19.72
C VAL A 27 4.84 11.94 -19.32
N PRO A 28 4.06 12.46 -20.28
CA PRO A 28 4.14 12.30 -21.73
C PRO A 28 5.04 13.34 -22.45
N GLY A 29 5.84 14.13 -21.75
CA GLY A 29 6.64 15.22 -22.32
C GLY A 29 7.63 14.76 -23.40
N ASP A 30 8.65 13.99 -22.96
CA ASP A 30 9.71 13.50 -23.88
C ASP A 30 9.28 12.21 -24.59
N TYR A 31 8.51 11.36 -23.92
CA TYR A 31 7.98 10.10 -24.47
C TYR A 31 6.49 9.98 -24.20
N GLN A 32 5.72 9.55 -25.19
CA GLN A 32 4.26 9.44 -25.06
C GLN A 32 3.79 8.30 -24.17
N THR A 33 4.64 7.30 -23.92
CA THR A 33 4.33 6.10 -23.12
C THR A 33 5.43 5.81 -22.11
N ILE A 34 5.07 5.18 -21.00
CA ILE A 34 6.03 4.75 -19.97
C ILE A 34 6.99 3.71 -20.56
N GLN A 35 6.48 2.70 -21.29
CA GLN A 35 7.34 1.70 -21.91
C GLN A 35 8.29 2.29 -22.95
N GLY A 36 7.84 3.31 -23.69
CA GLY A 36 8.67 4.05 -24.64
C GLY A 36 9.86 4.72 -23.96
N ALA A 37 9.62 5.38 -22.83
CA ALA A 37 10.66 5.97 -22.01
C ALA A 37 11.61 4.91 -21.45
N ILE A 38 11.10 3.80 -20.86
CA ILE A 38 11.92 2.69 -20.36
C ILE A 38 12.84 2.15 -21.47
N ASN A 39 12.34 2.01 -22.69
CA ASN A 39 13.16 1.49 -23.79
C ASN A 39 14.32 2.41 -24.14
N ALA A 40 14.15 3.72 -24.01
CA ALA A 40 15.12 4.73 -24.43
C ALA A 40 16.20 5.07 -23.39
N VAL A 41 15.86 5.07 -22.09
CA VAL A 41 16.79 5.46 -21.02
C VAL A 41 17.80 4.37 -20.66
N SER A 42 18.81 4.74 -19.89
CA SER A 42 19.85 3.85 -19.36
C SER A 42 19.68 3.61 -17.85
N SER A 43 20.34 2.58 -17.31
CA SER A 43 20.41 2.41 -15.85
C SER A 43 21.02 3.65 -15.19
N GLY A 44 20.42 4.06 -14.05
CA GLY A 44 20.75 5.29 -13.35
C GLY A 44 19.81 6.47 -13.69
N ASP A 45 19.11 6.44 -14.83
CA ASP A 45 18.19 7.50 -15.21
C ASP A 45 16.89 7.48 -14.40
N THR A 46 16.19 8.62 -14.42
CA THR A 46 14.87 8.79 -13.81
C THR A 46 13.81 9.06 -14.88
N ILE A 47 12.72 8.33 -14.85
CA ILE A 47 11.51 8.60 -15.65
C ILE A 47 10.48 9.21 -14.72
N LEU A 48 10.11 10.46 -15.00
CA LEU A 48 9.11 11.21 -14.25
C LEU A 48 7.79 11.21 -15.03
N VAL A 49 6.74 10.66 -14.42
CA VAL A 49 5.43 10.47 -15.06
C VAL A 49 4.43 11.46 -14.50
N ALA A 50 3.80 12.24 -15.37
CA ALA A 50 2.76 13.17 -14.99
C ALA A 50 1.44 12.45 -14.63
N ASP A 51 0.54 13.17 -13.93
CA ASP A 51 -0.79 12.67 -13.62
C ASP A 51 -1.51 12.27 -14.92
N GLY A 52 -2.12 11.10 -14.91
CA GLY A 52 -2.81 10.53 -16.04
C GLY A 52 -3.03 9.03 -15.91
N THR A 53 -3.86 8.47 -16.80
CA THR A 53 -4.04 7.01 -16.89
C THR A 53 -3.25 6.49 -18.08
N TYR A 54 -2.37 5.54 -17.80
CA TYR A 54 -1.48 4.89 -18.76
C TYR A 54 -1.93 3.43 -18.93
N PRO A 55 -2.65 3.10 -20.02
CA PRO A 55 -3.11 1.74 -20.29
C PRO A 55 -1.96 0.90 -20.84
N GLU A 56 -1.04 0.52 -19.95
CA GLU A 56 0.21 -0.18 -20.30
C GLU A 56 0.49 -1.35 -19.34
N ASN A 57 1.12 -2.39 -19.89
CA ASN A 57 1.80 -3.44 -19.14
C ASN A 57 3.31 -3.24 -19.36
N ILE A 58 4.03 -2.78 -18.36
CA ILE A 58 5.42 -2.32 -18.51
C ILE A 58 6.43 -3.36 -18.02
N ASN A 59 7.60 -3.35 -18.64
CA ASN A 59 8.74 -4.21 -18.31
C ASN A 59 10.00 -3.36 -18.16
N PHE A 60 10.69 -3.46 -17.03
CA PHE A 60 11.92 -2.73 -16.75
C PHE A 60 13.11 -3.17 -17.60
N ARG A 61 13.06 -4.40 -18.15
CA ARG A 61 14.05 -4.93 -19.11
C ARG A 61 15.50 -4.92 -18.60
N GLY A 62 15.71 -5.25 -17.33
CA GLY A 62 17.03 -5.29 -16.70
C GLY A 62 17.62 -3.91 -16.40
N LYS A 63 16.83 -2.84 -16.52
CA LYS A 63 17.31 -1.49 -16.26
C LYS A 63 17.08 -1.08 -14.81
N ASN A 64 18.14 -0.65 -14.15
CA ASN A 64 18.11 -0.10 -12.81
C ASN A 64 17.84 1.40 -12.88
N ILE A 65 16.57 1.76 -13.08
CA ILE A 65 16.06 3.12 -13.24
C ILE A 65 15.11 3.49 -12.11
N VAL A 66 14.88 4.79 -11.90
CA VAL A 66 13.81 5.30 -11.05
C VAL A 66 12.61 5.63 -11.94
N LEU A 67 11.54 4.85 -11.86
CA LEU A 67 10.25 5.17 -12.46
C LEU A 67 9.35 5.75 -11.37
N ALA A 68 8.99 7.01 -11.48
CA ALA A 68 8.24 7.72 -10.46
C ALA A 68 7.20 8.68 -11.02
N SER A 69 6.09 8.86 -10.30
CA SER A 69 5.19 10.00 -10.52
C SER A 69 5.76 11.30 -9.94
N HIS A 70 5.08 12.41 -10.13
CA HIS A 70 5.45 13.69 -9.54
C HIS A 70 5.50 13.66 -7.99
N PHE A 71 4.94 12.66 -7.34
CA PHE A 71 5.15 12.40 -5.91
C PHE A 71 6.64 12.39 -5.51
N LEU A 72 7.52 12.03 -6.43
CA LEU A 72 8.97 12.09 -6.19
C LEU A 72 9.44 13.49 -5.82
N LEU A 73 8.86 14.52 -6.43
CA LEU A 73 9.32 15.91 -6.35
C LEU A 73 8.80 16.63 -5.09
N ASP A 74 7.50 16.53 -4.83
CA ASP A 74 6.84 17.38 -3.82
C ASP A 74 6.20 16.58 -2.66
N LYS A 75 6.20 15.25 -2.74
CA LYS A 75 5.57 14.34 -1.77
C LYS A 75 4.05 14.53 -1.66
N ASN A 76 3.41 15.21 -2.61
CA ASN A 76 1.97 15.32 -2.65
C ASN A 76 1.34 13.95 -3.00
N PRO A 77 0.57 13.35 -2.08
CA PRO A 77 -0.01 12.02 -2.28
C PRO A 77 -1.07 11.97 -3.38
N GLU A 78 -1.62 13.11 -3.82
CA GLU A 78 -2.56 13.16 -4.93
C GLU A 78 -1.95 12.61 -6.23
N HIS A 79 -0.64 12.77 -6.42
CA HIS A 79 0.05 12.19 -7.58
C HIS A 79 0.01 10.66 -7.59
N ILE A 80 -0.02 10.00 -6.41
CA ILE A 80 -0.19 8.54 -6.32
C ILE A 80 -1.57 8.11 -6.83
N LEU A 81 -2.60 8.92 -6.52
CA LEU A 81 -3.98 8.65 -6.92
C LEU A 81 -4.20 8.88 -8.41
N ASN A 82 -3.57 9.92 -8.94
CA ASN A 82 -3.84 10.44 -10.26
C ASN A 82 -2.88 9.90 -11.34
N THR A 83 -1.77 9.24 -10.96
CA THR A 83 -0.85 8.61 -11.91
C THR A 83 -1.08 7.10 -11.93
N ILE A 84 -1.89 6.63 -12.89
CA ILE A 84 -2.43 5.27 -12.91
C ILE A 84 -1.79 4.46 -14.03
N ILE A 85 -1.22 3.32 -13.69
CA ILE A 85 -0.83 2.27 -14.66
C ILE A 85 -1.97 1.25 -14.68
N ASP A 86 -2.72 1.22 -15.78
CA ASP A 86 -3.85 0.33 -15.99
C ASP A 86 -3.44 -0.85 -16.88
N GLY A 87 -3.24 -2.01 -16.27
CA GLY A 87 -2.87 -3.26 -16.93
C GLY A 87 -4.03 -4.06 -17.52
N SER A 88 -5.24 -3.50 -17.58
CA SER A 88 -6.46 -4.25 -17.94
C SER A 88 -6.54 -4.70 -19.40
N ASN A 89 -5.74 -4.10 -20.30
CA ASN A 89 -5.76 -4.39 -21.74
C ASN A 89 -4.38 -4.86 -22.25
N PRO A 90 -3.88 -6.01 -21.81
CA PRO A 90 -2.57 -6.48 -22.19
C PRO A 90 -2.51 -6.84 -23.69
N VAL A 91 -1.44 -6.42 -24.37
CA VAL A 91 -1.17 -6.79 -25.77
C VAL A 91 -1.02 -8.31 -25.89
N TYR A 92 -0.44 -8.95 -24.90
CA TYR A 92 -0.27 -10.39 -24.81
C TYR A 92 -0.96 -10.92 -23.55
N PRO A 93 -2.04 -11.71 -23.67
CA PRO A 93 -2.79 -12.21 -22.51
C PRO A 93 -1.97 -13.02 -21.50
N ASP A 94 -0.87 -13.63 -21.95
CA ASP A 94 0.05 -14.37 -21.09
C ASP A 94 1.12 -13.50 -20.43
N THR A 95 1.14 -12.17 -20.71
CA THR A 95 2.04 -11.19 -20.11
C THR A 95 1.20 -10.01 -19.64
N ALA A 96 0.45 -10.21 -18.57
CA ALA A 96 -0.65 -9.33 -18.17
C ALA A 96 -0.52 -8.76 -16.75
N SER A 97 0.67 -8.79 -16.15
CA SER A 97 0.99 -8.00 -14.96
C SER A 97 1.09 -6.51 -15.32
N CYS A 98 0.71 -5.60 -14.43
CA CYS A 98 0.93 -4.16 -14.70
C CYS A 98 2.43 -3.87 -14.88
N VAL A 99 3.29 -4.48 -14.04
CA VAL A 99 4.75 -4.24 -14.05
C VAL A 99 5.53 -5.54 -13.95
N LEU A 100 6.59 -5.66 -14.73
CA LEU A 100 7.52 -6.78 -14.74
C LEU A 100 8.93 -6.34 -14.35
N PHE A 101 9.52 -7.07 -13.39
CA PHE A 101 10.94 -7.07 -13.03
C PHE A 101 11.45 -8.50 -13.17
N ILE A 102 11.97 -8.87 -14.34
CA ILE A 102 12.29 -10.26 -14.70
C ILE A 102 13.65 -10.43 -15.39
N SER A 103 14.51 -9.46 -15.28
CA SER A 103 15.75 -9.40 -16.04
C SER A 103 16.97 -9.00 -15.18
N GLY A 104 16.92 -9.31 -13.86
CA GLY A 104 18.04 -9.09 -12.94
C GLY A 104 18.12 -7.68 -12.38
N GLU A 105 16.99 -6.95 -12.35
CA GLU A 105 16.92 -5.63 -11.71
C GLU A 105 17.28 -5.73 -10.21
N ASP A 106 18.13 -4.82 -9.75
CA ASP A 106 18.55 -4.73 -8.36
C ASP A 106 17.74 -3.68 -7.56
N SER A 107 18.16 -3.41 -6.32
CA SER A 107 17.44 -2.48 -5.42
C SER A 107 17.49 -1.02 -5.84
N SER A 108 18.27 -0.65 -6.85
CA SER A 108 18.30 0.68 -7.45
C SER A 108 17.25 0.84 -8.57
N ALA A 109 16.66 -0.26 -9.05
CA ALA A 109 15.42 -0.23 -9.82
C ALA A 109 14.25 0.12 -8.89
N VAL A 110 13.67 1.29 -9.04
CA VAL A 110 12.64 1.82 -8.14
C VAL A 110 11.35 2.08 -8.87
N LEU A 111 10.24 1.59 -8.33
CA LEU A 111 8.89 1.93 -8.74
C LEU A 111 8.21 2.72 -7.60
N GLN A 112 7.82 3.97 -7.87
CA GLN A 112 7.34 4.86 -6.82
C GLN A 112 6.23 5.81 -7.28
N GLY A 113 5.16 5.89 -6.47
CA GLY A 113 4.19 6.96 -6.61
C GLY A 113 3.04 6.67 -7.59
N PHE A 114 2.71 5.42 -7.85
CA PHE A 114 1.67 5.01 -8.81
C PHE A 114 0.48 4.32 -8.15
N THR A 115 -0.67 4.43 -8.80
CA THR A 115 -1.75 3.45 -8.67
C THR A 115 -1.59 2.39 -9.76
N LEU A 116 -1.46 1.11 -9.37
CA LEU A 116 -1.38 -0.04 -10.25
C LEU A 116 -2.69 -0.81 -10.18
N THR A 117 -3.38 -0.98 -11.29
CA THR A 117 -4.72 -1.62 -11.32
C THR A 117 -4.95 -2.41 -12.60
N GLY A 118 -5.91 -3.33 -12.55
CA GLY A 118 -6.38 -4.05 -13.75
C GLY A 118 -5.46 -5.16 -14.25
N GLY A 119 -4.30 -5.36 -13.65
CA GLY A 119 -3.40 -6.44 -14.02
C GLY A 119 -4.00 -7.82 -13.73
N SER A 120 -3.80 -8.77 -14.65
CA SER A 120 -4.39 -10.11 -14.56
C SER A 120 -3.35 -11.24 -14.43
N GLY A 121 -2.10 -10.88 -14.18
CA GLY A 121 -0.98 -11.79 -13.96
C GLY A 121 -0.36 -12.36 -15.23
N THR A 122 0.91 -12.70 -15.13
CA THR A 122 1.72 -13.24 -16.20
C THR A 122 1.84 -14.76 -16.07
N LYS A 123 1.70 -15.50 -17.16
CA LYS A 123 1.95 -16.94 -17.20
C LYS A 123 3.45 -17.18 -17.13
N TRP A 124 3.90 -17.75 -16.03
CA TRP A 124 5.32 -17.93 -15.72
C TRP A 124 5.65 -19.40 -15.40
N PRO A 125 6.76 -19.96 -15.89
CA PRO A 125 7.19 -21.30 -15.52
C PRO A 125 7.79 -21.28 -14.11
N ASP A 126 7.35 -22.21 -13.25
CA ASP A 126 8.02 -22.43 -11.96
C ASP A 126 9.20 -23.39 -12.19
N ILE A 127 10.41 -22.89 -11.98
CA ILE A 127 11.65 -23.63 -12.22
C ILE A 127 11.98 -24.63 -11.10
N HIS A 128 11.33 -24.51 -9.92
CA HIS A 128 11.60 -25.36 -8.76
C HIS A 128 10.68 -26.56 -8.69
N ILE A 129 9.38 -26.38 -8.97
CA ILE A 129 8.37 -27.44 -8.86
C ILE A 129 7.78 -27.83 -10.21
N GLY A 130 8.11 -27.11 -11.26
CA GLY A 130 7.63 -27.35 -12.63
C GLY A 130 6.21 -26.88 -12.86
N GLY A 131 5.83 -26.84 -14.15
CA GLY A 131 4.53 -26.34 -14.57
C GLY A 131 4.50 -24.83 -14.79
N PHE A 132 3.33 -24.35 -15.18
CA PHE A 132 3.08 -22.93 -15.37
C PHE A 132 2.11 -22.42 -14.31
N TYR A 133 2.35 -21.22 -13.83
CA TYR A 133 1.49 -20.50 -12.91
C TYR A 133 1.14 -19.14 -13.49
N ARG A 134 0.00 -18.58 -13.11
CA ARG A 134 -0.32 -17.19 -13.42
C ARG A 134 -0.04 -16.33 -12.21
N GLU A 135 0.90 -15.42 -12.35
CA GLU A 135 1.53 -14.80 -11.20
C GLU A 135 1.68 -13.28 -11.31
N GLY A 136 1.63 -12.60 -10.14
CA GLY A 136 1.86 -11.18 -10.02
C GLY A 136 0.86 -10.33 -10.80
N GLY A 137 -0.40 -10.29 -10.38
CA GLY A 137 -1.42 -9.46 -11.04
C GLY A 137 -0.97 -8.02 -11.20
N GLY A 138 -0.62 -7.36 -10.11
CA GLY A 138 -0.04 -6.03 -10.16
C GLY A 138 1.43 -6.04 -10.58
N ILE A 139 2.27 -6.82 -9.89
CA ILE A 139 3.74 -6.85 -10.13
C ILE A 139 4.23 -8.31 -10.09
N LEU A 140 4.94 -8.70 -11.13
CA LEU A 140 5.73 -9.93 -11.16
C LEU A 140 7.22 -9.57 -11.01
N ILE A 141 7.87 -10.18 -10.02
CA ILE A 141 9.30 -10.07 -9.75
C ILE A 141 9.89 -11.47 -9.84
N GLU A 142 10.82 -11.69 -10.76
CA GLU A 142 11.56 -12.94 -10.92
C GLU A 142 13.04 -12.68 -11.10
N LEU A 143 13.87 -13.40 -10.34
CA LEU A 143 15.34 -13.26 -10.39
C LEU A 143 15.81 -11.81 -10.21
N SER A 144 14.99 -10.98 -9.53
CA SER A 144 15.17 -9.53 -9.43
C SER A 144 14.90 -9.07 -7.99
N SER A 145 15.44 -7.92 -7.62
CA SER A 145 15.39 -7.41 -6.24
C SER A 145 15.05 -5.91 -6.18
N PRO A 146 14.00 -5.44 -6.86
CA PRO A 146 13.67 -4.02 -6.95
C PRO A 146 13.21 -3.41 -5.64
N THR A 147 13.13 -2.09 -5.60
CA THR A 147 12.45 -1.31 -4.56
C THR A 147 11.09 -0.85 -5.05
N ILE A 148 10.03 -1.29 -4.37
CA ILE A 148 8.63 -0.95 -4.63
C ILE A 148 8.15 -0.10 -3.45
N ARG A 149 7.91 1.18 -3.66
CA ARG A 149 7.56 2.06 -2.54
C ARG A 149 6.54 3.13 -2.89
N ASN A 150 5.72 3.52 -1.91
CA ASN A 150 4.76 4.60 -2.05
C ASN A 150 3.77 4.40 -3.22
N ASN A 151 3.40 3.15 -3.49
CA ASN A 151 2.43 2.83 -4.51
C ASN A 151 1.11 2.37 -3.88
N ARG A 152 0.08 2.41 -4.68
CA ARG A 152 -1.23 1.87 -4.43
C ARG A 152 -1.48 0.75 -5.42
N ILE A 153 -1.44 -0.50 -4.95
CA ILE A 153 -1.55 -1.70 -5.78
C ILE A 153 -2.90 -2.34 -5.49
N ILE A 154 -3.85 -2.16 -6.41
CA ILE A 154 -5.25 -2.38 -6.11
C ILE A 154 -6.01 -3.03 -7.26
N ASN A 155 -7.02 -3.86 -6.92
CA ASN A 155 -7.92 -4.46 -7.91
C ASN A 155 -7.19 -5.25 -9.00
N ASN A 156 -6.04 -5.83 -8.67
CA ASN A 156 -5.34 -6.73 -9.55
C ASN A 156 -5.71 -8.18 -9.21
N GLN A 157 -5.53 -9.07 -10.17
CA GLN A 157 -5.89 -10.45 -9.97
C GLN A 157 -4.86 -11.42 -10.57
N ALA A 158 -4.70 -12.57 -9.93
CA ALA A 158 -4.03 -13.73 -10.49
C ALA A 158 -4.98 -14.90 -10.36
N ILE A 159 -5.62 -15.28 -11.46
CA ILE A 159 -6.63 -16.34 -11.50
C ILE A 159 -6.26 -17.42 -12.51
N ASN A 160 -6.72 -18.66 -12.29
CA ASN A 160 -6.44 -19.75 -13.19
C ASN A 160 -6.98 -19.49 -14.59
N THR A 161 -6.14 -19.77 -15.56
CA THR A 161 -6.48 -19.82 -16.98
C THR A 161 -6.07 -21.17 -17.56
N SER A 162 -6.40 -21.42 -18.82
CA SER A 162 -5.98 -22.66 -19.46
C SER A 162 -4.47 -22.83 -19.45
N GLY A 163 -4.01 -24.03 -19.08
CA GLY A 163 -2.59 -24.39 -19.07
C GLY A 163 -1.76 -23.81 -17.92
N VAL A 164 -2.41 -23.48 -16.79
CA VAL A 164 -1.72 -23.16 -15.54
C VAL A 164 -2.16 -24.09 -14.41
N THR A 165 -1.23 -24.37 -13.50
CA THR A 165 -1.47 -25.22 -12.32
C THR A 165 -2.26 -24.47 -11.25
N SER A 166 -1.88 -23.23 -10.96
CA SER A 166 -2.54 -22.32 -10.03
C SER A 166 -2.15 -20.87 -10.34
N ALA A 167 -2.63 -19.93 -9.50
CA ALA A 167 -2.39 -18.51 -9.71
C ALA A 167 -2.21 -17.78 -8.38
N GLY A 168 -1.17 -16.96 -8.24
CA GLY A 168 -0.86 -16.29 -6.98
C GLY A 168 -0.21 -14.93 -7.10
N GLY A 169 -0.11 -14.26 -5.96
CA GLY A 169 0.37 -12.89 -5.93
C GLY A 169 -0.56 -11.94 -6.68
N GLY A 170 -1.83 -11.87 -6.27
CA GLY A 170 -2.78 -10.97 -6.91
C GLY A 170 -2.26 -9.55 -7.04
N ALA A 171 -1.62 -9.03 -5.98
CA ALA A 171 -0.90 -7.76 -6.08
C ALA A 171 0.56 -7.95 -6.50
N ILE A 172 1.37 -8.68 -5.71
CA ILE A 172 2.80 -8.83 -5.93
C ILE A 172 3.20 -10.30 -5.79
N ARG A 173 3.97 -10.79 -6.75
CA ARG A 173 4.66 -12.07 -6.64
C ARG A 173 6.15 -11.87 -6.81
N CYS A 174 6.94 -12.45 -5.90
CA CYS A 174 8.39 -12.52 -6.02
C CYS A 174 8.88 -13.97 -6.01
N GLY A 175 9.72 -14.33 -6.97
CA GLY A 175 10.49 -15.55 -7.03
C GLY A 175 11.97 -15.28 -7.22
N ASP A 176 12.80 -16.08 -6.51
CA ASP A 176 14.27 -16.04 -6.63
C ASP A 176 14.89 -14.64 -6.52
N GLY A 177 14.29 -13.76 -5.69
CA GLY A 177 14.71 -12.38 -5.51
C GLY A 177 14.73 -11.96 -4.04
N ASN A 178 15.04 -10.68 -3.82
CA ASN A 178 15.05 -10.06 -2.49
C ASN A 178 14.53 -8.62 -2.54
N PRO A 179 13.26 -8.40 -2.90
CA PRO A 179 12.69 -7.07 -3.08
C PRO A 179 12.58 -6.30 -1.77
N ARG A 180 12.54 -4.98 -1.89
CA ARG A 180 12.19 -4.05 -0.82
C ARG A 180 10.82 -3.46 -1.10
N ILE A 181 9.84 -3.76 -0.25
CA ILE A 181 8.44 -3.36 -0.42
C ILE A 181 8.06 -2.46 0.75
N PHE A 182 8.05 -1.14 0.51
CA PHE A 182 7.92 -0.14 1.57
C PHE A 182 6.79 0.83 1.32
N ASN A 183 6.03 1.16 2.37
CA ASN A 183 5.04 2.24 2.32
C ASN A 183 4.06 2.11 1.13
N ASN A 184 3.59 0.90 0.85
CA ASN A 184 2.57 0.69 -0.18
C ASN A 184 1.21 0.40 0.47
N ILE A 185 0.16 0.67 -0.28
CA ILE A 185 -1.17 0.16 -0.01
C ILE A 185 -1.45 -0.96 -0.99
N ILE A 186 -1.72 -2.13 -0.46
CA ILE A 186 -1.95 -3.37 -1.20
C ILE A 186 -3.33 -3.87 -0.84
N MET A 187 -4.31 -3.60 -1.70
CA MET A 187 -5.71 -3.74 -1.31
C MET A 187 -6.60 -4.28 -2.44
N ASN A 188 -7.63 -5.06 -2.08
CA ASN A 188 -8.63 -5.60 -3.00
C ASN A 188 -8.03 -6.43 -4.16
N ASN A 189 -6.89 -7.05 -3.95
CA ASN A 189 -6.31 -7.92 -4.96
C ASN A 189 -6.78 -9.37 -4.75
N GLN A 190 -6.78 -10.16 -5.83
CA GLN A 190 -7.26 -11.54 -5.83
C GLN A 190 -6.19 -12.52 -6.29
N GLY A 191 -6.06 -13.65 -5.58
CA GLY A 191 -5.14 -14.72 -5.95
C GLY A 191 -5.57 -16.05 -5.33
N ARG A 192 -5.38 -17.16 -6.03
CA ARG A 192 -5.70 -18.48 -5.49
C ARG A 192 -4.76 -18.90 -4.37
N TYR A 193 -3.59 -18.23 -4.28
CA TYR A 193 -2.70 -18.18 -3.11
C TYR A 193 -2.03 -16.82 -3.05
N GLY A 194 -1.73 -16.32 -1.82
CA GLY A 194 -1.06 -15.05 -1.63
C GLY A 194 -1.69 -13.89 -2.39
N ALA A 195 -2.96 -13.57 -2.12
CA ALA A 195 -3.67 -12.53 -2.87
C ALA A 195 -2.99 -11.15 -2.77
N GLY A 196 -2.42 -10.81 -1.61
CA GLY A 196 -1.59 -9.61 -1.43
C GLY A 196 -0.17 -9.83 -1.95
N ILE A 197 0.69 -10.48 -1.17
CA ILE A 197 2.10 -10.68 -1.51
C ILE A 197 2.46 -12.16 -1.47
N VAL A 198 3.21 -12.62 -2.46
CA VAL A 198 3.86 -13.93 -2.50
C VAL A 198 5.37 -13.76 -2.49
N LEU A 199 6.05 -14.48 -1.56
CA LEU A 199 7.49 -14.70 -1.56
C LEU A 199 7.76 -16.18 -1.76
N ASN A 200 8.13 -16.59 -2.98
CA ASN A 200 8.35 -17.97 -3.38
C ASN A 200 9.83 -18.21 -3.70
N PHE A 201 10.51 -19.08 -2.97
CA PHE A 201 11.97 -19.29 -3.07
C PHE A 201 12.79 -17.99 -2.96
N SER A 202 12.26 -16.97 -2.32
CA SER A 202 12.82 -15.62 -2.26
C SER A 202 12.95 -15.14 -0.83
N GLY A 203 13.78 -14.11 -0.61
CA GLY A 203 13.72 -13.26 0.56
C GLY A 203 12.81 -12.06 0.32
N GLY A 204 12.96 -11.06 1.18
CA GLY A 204 12.29 -9.76 1.02
C GLY A 204 12.21 -8.99 2.33
N ILE A 205 12.20 -7.67 2.20
CA ILE A 205 11.94 -6.75 3.32
C ILE A 205 10.61 -6.06 3.03
N ILE A 206 9.60 -6.38 3.84
CA ILE A 206 8.24 -5.82 3.73
C ILE A 206 8.02 -4.94 4.96
N ARG A 207 7.94 -3.62 4.76
CA ARG A 207 7.94 -2.65 5.86
C ARG A 207 6.97 -1.50 5.62
N ASN A 208 6.22 -1.10 6.66
CA ASN A 208 5.30 0.04 6.63
C ASN A 208 4.23 -0.04 5.51
N ASN A 209 3.75 -1.22 5.16
CA ASN A 209 2.67 -1.37 4.19
C ASN A 209 1.31 -1.55 4.91
N ILE A 210 0.26 -1.12 4.23
CA ILE A 210 -1.12 -1.46 4.57
C ILE A 210 -1.57 -2.55 3.60
N ILE A 211 -1.69 -3.79 4.08
CA ILE A 211 -2.03 -4.97 3.29
C ILE A 211 -3.42 -5.42 3.73
N CYS A 212 -4.44 -5.04 2.99
CA CYS A 212 -5.80 -5.19 3.47
C CYS A 212 -6.79 -5.61 2.38
N GLN A 213 -7.88 -6.27 2.80
CA GLN A 213 -9.01 -6.62 1.95
C GLN A 213 -8.63 -7.43 0.69
N ASN A 214 -7.46 -8.08 0.67
CA ASN A 214 -7.10 -9.00 -0.39
C ASN A 214 -7.81 -10.34 -0.17
N SER A 215 -8.23 -10.99 -1.24
CA SER A 215 -9.09 -12.17 -1.14
C SER A 215 -8.65 -13.32 -2.04
N GLY A 216 -8.79 -14.54 -1.52
CA GLY A 216 -8.45 -15.74 -2.28
C GLY A 216 -8.04 -16.91 -1.40
N GLY A 217 -6.86 -17.46 -1.62
CA GLY A 217 -6.31 -18.55 -0.80
C GLY A 217 -6.96 -19.91 -1.02
N GLN A 218 -7.72 -20.12 -2.12
CA GLN A 218 -8.46 -21.35 -2.36
C GLN A 218 -7.56 -22.58 -2.48
N ASP A 219 -6.39 -22.43 -3.10
CA ASP A 219 -5.49 -23.54 -3.34
C ASP A 219 -4.49 -23.74 -2.19
N TYR A 220 -3.81 -22.66 -1.77
CA TYR A 220 -2.70 -22.78 -0.82
C TYR A 220 -2.74 -21.74 0.32
N GLY A 221 -3.85 -21.02 0.50
CA GLY A 221 -4.03 -20.06 1.59
C GLY A 221 -3.27 -18.74 1.44
N GLY A 222 -3.08 -18.02 2.56
CA GLY A 222 -2.20 -16.86 2.70
C GLY A 222 -2.66 -15.60 1.97
N SER A 223 -3.86 -15.09 2.23
CA SER A 223 -4.40 -13.96 1.44
C SER A 223 -3.73 -12.62 1.71
N GLY A 224 -3.19 -12.38 2.90
CA GLY A 224 -2.34 -11.20 3.16
C GLY A 224 -0.95 -11.41 2.55
N ILE A 225 -0.12 -12.23 3.19
CA ILE A 225 1.22 -12.60 2.71
C ILE A 225 1.40 -14.11 2.75
N TRP A 226 1.86 -14.68 1.64
CA TRP A 226 2.19 -16.08 1.50
C TRP A 226 3.70 -16.26 1.26
N MET A 227 4.32 -17.19 1.98
CA MET A 227 5.75 -17.44 1.92
C MET A 227 6.03 -18.93 1.79
N TYR A 228 6.85 -19.31 0.82
CA TYR A 228 7.22 -20.69 0.58
C TYR A 228 8.72 -20.83 0.34
N SER A 229 9.25 -21.92 0.92
CA SER A 229 10.64 -22.36 0.78
C SER A 229 11.71 -21.32 1.17
N ASN A 230 12.91 -21.80 1.40
CA ASN A 230 14.04 -20.96 1.76
C ASN A 230 14.77 -20.48 0.51
N GLY A 231 14.58 -19.21 0.19
CA GLY A 231 15.50 -18.49 -0.67
C GLY A 231 16.83 -18.22 0.07
N ALA A 232 17.82 -17.73 -0.64
CA ALA A 232 19.12 -17.35 -0.08
C ALA A 232 19.06 -16.17 0.91
N HIS A 233 17.93 -15.45 0.97
CA HIS A 233 17.77 -14.20 1.70
C HIS A 233 16.67 -14.30 2.78
N PRO A 234 16.82 -13.56 3.90
CA PRO A 234 15.83 -13.55 4.96
C PRO A 234 14.51 -12.90 4.51
N LYS A 235 13.42 -13.33 5.15
CA LYS A 235 12.10 -12.72 5.08
C LYS A 235 11.87 -11.87 6.31
N ILE A 236 11.82 -10.54 6.12
CA ILE A 236 11.71 -9.55 7.20
C ILE A 236 10.40 -8.77 7.03
N ILE A 237 9.53 -8.84 8.03
CA ILE A 237 8.19 -8.24 8.02
C ILE A 237 8.08 -7.28 9.22
N GLU A 238 8.15 -5.97 8.98
CA GLU A 238 8.21 -4.99 10.07
C GLU A 238 7.27 -3.81 9.85
N ASN A 239 6.62 -3.35 10.92
CA ASN A 239 5.72 -2.20 10.86
C ASN A 239 4.68 -2.31 9.74
N ASN A 240 4.03 -3.45 9.53
CA ASN A 240 2.93 -3.57 8.58
C ASN A 240 1.58 -3.67 9.31
N THR A 241 0.55 -3.15 8.72
CA THR A 241 -0.83 -3.46 9.07
C THR A 241 -1.38 -4.46 8.06
N ILE A 242 -1.64 -5.68 8.50
CA ILE A 242 -2.15 -6.80 7.70
C ILE A 242 -3.54 -7.11 8.22
N ALA A 243 -4.57 -6.55 7.57
CA ALA A 243 -5.90 -6.56 8.16
C ALA A 243 -7.03 -6.79 7.14
N GLY A 244 -8.08 -7.51 7.57
CA GLY A 244 -9.28 -7.70 6.75
C GLY A 244 -9.06 -8.52 5.47
N ASN A 245 -7.95 -9.27 5.35
CA ASN A 245 -7.73 -10.16 4.21
C ASN A 245 -8.54 -11.45 4.39
N THR A 246 -9.04 -12.03 3.30
CA THR A 246 -9.90 -13.21 3.36
C THR A 246 -9.26 -14.40 2.63
N SER A 247 -8.89 -15.43 3.39
CA SER A 247 -8.45 -16.73 2.86
C SER A 247 -9.61 -17.72 2.90
N SER A 248 -10.12 -18.07 1.75
CA SER A 248 -11.24 -19.01 1.58
C SER A 248 -10.76 -20.29 0.90
N GLY A 249 -11.50 -21.36 1.10
CA GLY A 249 -11.20 -22.64 0.48
C GLY A 249 -11.30 -23.79 1.45
N SER A 250 -11.28 -24.99 0.89
CA SER A 250 -11.33 -26.25 1.62
C SER A 250 -10.20 -27.16 1.15
N GLY A 251 -9.76 -28.07 2.00
CA GLY A 251 -8.67 -28.99 1.67
C GLY A 251 -7.45 -28.78 2.57
N ALA A 252 -6.36 -29.47 2.24
CA ALA A 252 -5.20 -29.54 3.12
C ALA A 252 -4.51 -28.18 3.34
N TYR A 253 -4.52 -27.33 2.34
CA TYR A 253 -3.76 -26.06 2.32
C TYR A 253 -4.63 -24.82 2.11
N GLY A 254 -5.80 -24.96 1.47
CA GLY A 254 -6.70 -23.85 1.19
C GLY A 254 -7.34 -23.24 2.44
N GLY A 255 -7.67 -21.97 2.40
CA GLY A 255 -8.41 -21.28 3.44
C GLY A 255 -7.66 -21.04 4.75
N LYS A 256 -6.32 -21.18 4.77
CA LYS A 256 -5.48 -20.99 5.96
C LYS A 256 -4.74 -19.64 5.92
N GLY A 257 -4.41 -19.10 7.11
CA GLY A 257 -3.58 -17.92 7.27
C GLY A 257 -4.11 -16.70 6.53
N GLY A 258 -5.23 -16.16 6.98
CA GLY A 258 -5.80 -14.95 6.38
C GLY A 258 -4.81 -13.79 6.35
N GLY A 259 -4.04 -13.61 7.44
CA GLY A 259 -2.95 -12.64 7.53
C GLY A 259 -1.66 -13.16 6.89
N LEU A 260 -1.06 -14.19 7.48
CA LEU A 260 0.21 -14.77 7.04
C LEU A 260 0.12 -16.28 6.84
N LEU A 261 0.81 -16.78 5.82
CA LEU A 261 1.08 -18.20 5.68
C LEU A 261 2.57 -18.42 5.43
N VAL A 262 3.20 -19.28 6.25
CA VAL A 262 4.62 -19.59 6.18
C VAL A 262 4.80 -21.09 6.00
N TRP A 263 5.31 -21.49 4.84
CA TRP A 263 5.41 -22.88 4.43
C TRP A 263 6.85 -23.27 4.11
N SER A 264 7.39 -24.23 4.84
CA SER A 264 8.78 -24.76 4.67
C SER A 264 9.85 -23.65 4.64
N THR A 265 9.67 -22.61 5.41
CA THR A 265 10.58 -21.45 5.45
C THR A 265 10.53 -20.78 6.82
N SER A 266 11.40 -19.81 7.06
CA SER A 266 11.42 -18.99 8.27
C SER A 266 11.18 -17.52 7.93
N MET A 267 10.51 -16.80 8.84
CA MET A 267 10.41 -15.35 8.79
C MET A 267 10.65 -14.73 10.16
N THR A 268 11.13 -13.49 10.15
CA THR A 268 11.22 -12.64 11.34
C THR A 268 10.38 -11.40 11.17
N GLY A 269 9.76 -10.93 12.24
CA GLY A 269 8.93 -9.73 12.20
C GLY A 269 8.91 -9.00 13.54
N ARG A 270 8.55 -7.71 13.46
CA ARG A 270 8.30 -6.86 14.62
C ARG A 270 7.38 -5.71 14.30
N ASN A 271 6.75 -5.16 15.33
CA ASN A 271 5.95 -3.96 15.24
C ASN A 271 4.78 -4.06 14.22
N ASN A 272 4.28 -5.27 13.95
CA ASN A 272 3.18 -5.47 13.01
C ASN A 272 1.83 -5.44 13.73
N ILE A 273 0.76 -5.13 13.00
CA ILE A 273 -0.61 -5.43 13.36
C ILE A 273 -1.14 -6.47 12.38
N ILE A 274 -1.58 -7.62 12.90
CA ILE A 274 -2.18 -8.73 12.14
C ILE A 274 -3.55 -8.98 12.73
N TRP A 275 -4.58 -8.37 12.15
CA TRP A 275 -5.88 -8.27 12.81
C TRP A 275 -7.07 -8.34 11.84
N GLY A 276 -8.16 -9.00 12.27
CA GLY A 276 -9.41 -9.02 11.51
C GLY A 276 -9.32 -9.73 10.17
N ASN A 277 -8.29 -10.56 9.96
CA ASN A 277 -8.23 -11.36 8.75
C ASN A 277 -9.14 -12.59 8.91
N VAL A 278 -9.78 -12.99 7.82
CA VAL A 278 -10.74 -14.10 7.81
C VAL A 278 -10.13 -15.31 7.11
N GLN A 279 -10.21 -16.46 7.75
CA GLN A 279 -9.76 -17.74 7.20
C GLN A 279 -10.82 -18.80 7.38
N SER A 280 -10.92 -19.76 6.45
CA SER A 280 -11.85 -20.89 6.55
C SER A 280 -11.42 -21.89 7.63
N SER A 281 -10.13 -21.93 7.96
CA SER A 281 -9.58 -22.80 9.02
C SER A 281 -8.26 -22.25 9.57
N GLY A 282 -8.00 -22.50 10.87
CA GLY A 282 -6.77 -22.10 11.55
C GLY A 282 -6.80 -20.62 11.97
N ASP A 283 -5.63 -20.07 12.18
CA ASP A 283 -5.39 -18.78 12.82
C ASP A 283 -4.95 -17.71 11.82
N GLN A 284 -4.77 -16.47 12.31
CA GLN A 284 -4.25 -15.33 11.53
C GLN A 284 -2.93 -15.67 10.82
N ILE A 285 -2.09 -16.49 11.49
CA ILE A 285 -0.81 -16.96 11.01
C ILE A 285 -0.85 -18.48 10.88
N ALA A 286 -0.69 -19.01 9.69
CA ALA A 286 -0.63 -20.44 9.44
C ALA A 286 0.80 -20.90 9.17
N LEU A 287 1.20 -21.99 9.83
CA LEU A 287 2.49 -22.64 9.63
C LEU A 287 2.29 -23.99 8.95
N LEU A 288 2.98 -24.24 7.84
CA LEU A 288 2.91 -25.51 7.11
C LEU A 288 4.31 -26.10 6.92
N SER A 289 4.39 -27.44 7.00
CA SER A 289 5.59 -28.23 6.67
C SER A 289 6.89 -27.68 7.26
N GLY A 290 6.90 -27.41 8.57
CA GLY A 290 8.09 -26.89 9.28
C GLY A 290 8.33 -25.39 9.09
N GLY A 291 7.35 -24.65 8.64
CA GLY A 291 7.40 -23.18 8.66
C GLY A 291 7.62 -22.63 10.08
N THR A 292 8.43 -21.59 10.22
CA THR A 292 8.71 -20.96 11.51
C THR A 292 8.55 -19.44 11.45
N VAL A 293 8.01 -18.87 12.52
CA VAL A 293 7.75 -17.42 12.64
C VAL A 293 8.27 -16.93 13.97
N THR A 294 9.15 -15.93 13.93
CA THR A 294 9.57 -15.18 15.10
C THR A 294 9.05 -13.77 15.00
N ILE A 295 8.05 -13.43 15.81
CA ILE A 295 7.44 -12.09 15.86
C ILE A 295 7.58 -11.53 17.27
N THR A 296 7.97 -10.25 17.37
CA THR A 296 8.09 -9.49 18.61
C THR A 296 7.38 -8.14 18.48
N TYR A 297 6.95 -7.58 19.61
CA TYR A 297 6.36 -6.24 19.70
C TYR A 297 5.26 -6.00 18.66
N SER A 298 4.38 -6.97 18.46
CA SER A 298 3.34 -6.95 17.45
C SER A 298 1.98 -7.23 18.05
N ASP A 299 0.94 -6.70 17.46
CA ASP A 299 -0.44 -6.99 17.82
C ASP A 299 -1.00 -8.07 16.87
N VAL A 300 -1.27 -9.24 17.43
CA VAL A 300 -1.72 -10.41 16.65
C VAL A 300 -3.00 -10.95 17.25
N GLU A 301 -4.11 -10.87 16.51
CA GLU A 301 -5.40 -11.42 16.93
C GLU A 301 -5.32 -12.93 17.18
N GLY A 302 -5.78 -13.36 18.35
CA GLY A 302 -5.66 -14.74 18.82
C GLY A 302 -4.34 -15.03 19.55
N GLY A 303 -3.47 -14.03 19.63
CA GLY A 303 -2.19 -14.09 20.35
C GLY A 303 -1.08 -14.78 19.57
N TRP A 304 0.16 -14.40 19.84
CA TRP A 304 1.37 -15.03 19.32
C TRP A 304 2.51 -14.95 20.35
N ASN A 305 3.19 -16.07 20.61
CA ASN A 305 4.31 -16.07 21.54
C ASN A 305 5.48 -15.24 21.00
N GLY A 306 5.94 -14.28 21.80
CA GLY A 306 7.06 -13.41 21.48
C GLY A 306 7.15 -12.24 22.45
N GLN A 307 8.35 -11.68 22.61
CA GLN A 307 8.58 -10.54 23.49
C GLN A 307 7.73 -9.34 23.03
N GLY A 308 6.97 -8.74 23.94
CA GLY A 308 6.21 -7.52 23.67
C GLY A 308 5.01 -7.67 22.75
N ASN A 309 4.64 -8.89 22.35
CA ASN A 309 3.43 -9.13 21.59
C ASN A 309 2.18 -8.91 22.44
N ILE A 310 1.13 -8.38 21.82
CA ILE A 310 -0.19 -8.18 22.43
C ILE A 310 -1.27 -8.86 21.57
N ASP A 311 -2.43 -9.05 22.16
CA ASP A 311 -3.66 -9.53 21.53
C ASP A 311 -4.80 -8.60 22.02
N LEU A 312 -4.82 -7.38 21.49
CA LEU A 312 -5.78 -6.34 21.88
C LEU A 312 -6.30 -5.64 20.63
N ASN A 313 -7.59 -5.38 20.58
CA ASN A 313 -8.17 -4.66 19.45
C ASN A 313 -7.38 -3.38 19.15
N PRO A 314 -6.78 -3.23 17.95
CA PRO A 314 -5.96 -2.07 17.61
C PRO A 314 -6.74 -0.76 17.56
N ALA A 315 -8.06 -0.80 17.70
CA ALA A 315 -8.93 0.38 17.75
C ALA A 315 -8.64 1.36 16.62
N PHE A 316 -8.70 0.88 15.38
CA PHE A 316 -8.54 1.74 14.22
C PHE A 316 -9.55 2.88 14.22
N ALA A 317 -9.07 4.10 13.97
CA ALA A 317 -9.90 5.31 13.98
C ALA A 317 -10.82 5.40 12.76
N ASP A 318 -10.38 4.80 11.65
CA ASP A 318 -11.09 4.84 10.37
C ASP A 318 -10.77 3.63 9.49
N THR A 319 -11.30 3.64 8.28
CA THR A 319 -11.09 2.59 7.29
C THR A 319 -9.71 2.64 6.61
N ASN A 320 -8.89 3.66 6.89
CA ASN A 320 -7.50 3.75 6.44
C ASN A 320 -6.54 3.08 7.42
N TYR A 321 -7.07 2.46 8.48
CA TYR A 321 -6.29 1.77 9.51
C TYR A 321 -5.37 2.68 10.34
N TYR A 322 -5.66 3.99 10.42
CA TYR A 322 -5.01 4.86 11.40
C TYR A 322 -5.39 4.43 12.81
N LEU A 323 -4.44 4.43 13.73
CA LEU A 323 -4.71 4.14 15.13
C LEU A 323 -5.52 5.26 15.77
N SER A 324 -6.47 4.91 16.63
CA SER A 324 -7.08 5.91 17.52
C SER A 324 -6.05 6.35 18.58
N PRO A 325 -6.19 7.55 19.14
CA PRO A 325 -5.28 8.00 20.21
C PRO A 325 -5.28 7.12 21.47
N THR A 326 -6.30 6.27 21.62
CA THR A 326 -6.46 5.35 22.77
C THR A 326 -6.15 3.91 22.42
N SER A 327 -5.58 3.66 21.24
CA SER A 327 -5.18 2.32 20.82
C SER A 327 -4.08 1.78 21.71
N SER A 328 -4.16 0.49 22.06
CA SER A 328 -3.10 -0.23 22.76
C SER A 328 -1.83 -0.47 21.91
N ALA A 329 -1.92 -0.25 20.62
CA ALA A 329 -0.79 -0.34 19.69
C ALA A 329 0.05 0.94 19.62
N VAL A 330 -0.44 2.06 20.17
CA VAL A 330 0.30 3.33 20.29
C VAL A 330 1.41 3.19 21.33
N ASP A 331 2.62 3.65 21.03
CA ASP A 331 3.80 3.58 21.88
C ASP A 331 4.10 2.14 22.41
N ALA A 332 3.66 1.10 21.69
CA ALA A 332 3.74 -0.29 22.14
C ALA A 332 4.75 -1.15 21.36
N GLY A 333 5.32 -0.63 20.30
CA GLY A 333 6.34 -1.31 19.50
C GLY A 333 7.66 -1.52 20.22
N ASP A 334 8.68 -1.97 19.50
CA ASP A 334 10.02 -2.23 20.01
C ASP A 334 10.61 -0.97 20.67
N PRO A 335 11.00 -1.03 21.96
CA PRO A 335 11.49 0.15 22.69
C PRO A 335 12.90 0.60 22.30
N ASP A 336 13.60 -0.13 21.43
CA ASP A 336 14.91 0.31 20.94
C ASP A 336 14.74 1.59 20.12
N PRO A 337 15.49 2.69 20.46
CA PRO A 337 15.36 3.96 19.78
C PRO A 337 15.59 3.93 18.25
N VAL A 338 16.24 2.90 17.74
CA VAL A 338 16.42 2.71 16.28
C VAL A 338 15.09 2.51 15.55
N TYR A 339 14.05 2.09 16.27
CA TYR A 339 12.71 1.88 15.73
C TYR A 339 11.75 3.04 16.04
N ASN A 340 12.19 4.08 16.71
CA ASN A 340 11.34 5.20 17.08
C ASN A 340 10.60 5.80 15.87
N ASP A 341 9.42 6.32 16.17
CA ASP A 341 8.63 7.13 15.26
C ASP A 341 9.35 8.46 14.97
N PRO A 342 9.15 9.05 13.79
CA PRO A 342 9.71 10.37 13.50
C PRO A 342 9.14 11.42 14.45
N GLU A 343 10.02 12.25 15.02
CA GLU A 343 9.62 13.35 15.91
C GLU A 343 8.88 14.43 15.15
N ASP A 344 7.85 15.01 15.79
CA ASP A 344 7.18 16.20 15.29
C ASP A 344 8.04 17.44 15.61
N PRO A 345 8.58 18.14 14.59
CA PRO A 345 9.42 19.31 14.83
C PRO A 345 8.69 20.48 15.49
N ASN A 346 7.35 20.49 15.46
CA ASN A 346 6.53 21.51 16.10
C ASN A 346 6.08 21.13 17.51
N ASN A 347 6.27 19.85 17.92
CA ASN A 347 5.88 19.34 19.22
C ASN A 347 6.90 18.31 19.73
N PRO A 348 8.11 18.76 20.13
CA PRO A 348 9.19 17.87 20.54
C PRO A 348 8.80 16.87 21.63
N GLY A 349 9.29 15.63 21.49
CA GLY A 349 8.97 14.52 22.38
C GLY A 349 7.73 13.74 21.96
N ASN A 350 6.99 14.19 20.94
CA ASN A 350 5.85 13.48 20.37
C ASN A 350 6.14 13.01 18.95
N ALA A 351 5.46 11.92 18.58
CA ALA A 351 5.52 11.38 17.24
C ALA A 351 4.86 12.32 16.23
N ARG A 352 5.47 12.42 15.05
CA ARG A 352 4.88 13.13 13.92
C ARG A 352 3.80 12.28 13.27
N TRP A 353 2.64 12.90 12.99
CA TRP A 353 1.59 12.25 12.22
C TRP A 353 2.13 11.52 10.97
N PRO A 354 1.71 10.28 10.66
CA PRO A 354 0.55 9.56 11.19
C PRO A 354 0.80 8.76 12.48
N ALA A 355 2.03 8.63 12.95
CA ALA A 355 2.28 8.03 14.25
C ALA A 355 1.70 8.91 15.38
N ARG A 356 1.53 8.32 16.54
CA ARG A 356 0.84 8.96 17.67
C ARG A 356 1.64 8.83 18.95
N GLY A 357 1.20 9.56 19.97
CA GLY A 357 1.81 9.46 21.30
C GLY A 357 3.22 10.03 21.37
N GLY A 358 4.11 9.31 22.06
CA GLY A 358 5.53 9.65 22.23
C GLY A 358 6.39 9.25 21.03
N LEU A 359 7.69 9.10 21.25
CA LEU A 359 8.63 8.70 20.19
C LEU A 359 8.77 7.18 20.06
N ARG A 360 8.30 6.41 21.06
CA ARG A 360 8.38 4.96 20.97
C ARG A 360 7.49 4.48 19.83
N ASN A 361 8.01 3.55 19.05
CA ASN A 361 7.35 2.98 17.90
C ASN A 361 5.88 2.60 18.13
N ASP A 362 4.99 3.07 17.26
CA ASP A 362 3.64 2.54 17.12
C ASP A 362 3.67 1.21 16.35
N MET A 363 2.89 0.24 16.76
CA MET A 363 2.72 -0.98 15.96
C MET A 363 1.93 -0.66 14.68
N GLY A 364 2.25 -1.35 13.59
CA GLY A 364 1.54 -1.23 12.32
C GLY A 364 2.16 -0.28 11.30
N GLY A 365 1.48 -0.13 10.15
CA GLY A 365 2.00 0.54 8.95
C GLY A 365 2.28 2.03 9.10
N TYR A 366 1.79 2.64 10.16
CA TYR A 366 1.96 4.07 10.43
C TYR A 366 2.97 4.39 11.53
N GLY A 367 3.61 3.39 12.12
CA GLY A 367 4.68 3.56 13.10
C GLY A 367 6.07 3.32 12.52
N GLY A 368 7.09 3.61 13.32
CA GLY A 368 8.51 3.39 13.02
C GLY A 368 9.14 4.45 12.13
N PRO A 369 10.46 4.36 11.91
CA PRO A 369 11.25 5.42 11.30
C PRO A 369 10.87 5.74 9.85
N LEU A 370 10.11 4.87 9.17
CA LEU A 370 9.58 5.10 7.83
C LEU A 370 8.11 5.51 7.82
N ALA A 371 7.53 5.79 8.98
CA ALA A 371 6.14 6.22 9.10
C ALA A 371 5.84 7.45 8.24
N GLN A 372 4.82 7.36 7.42
CA GLN A 372 4.32 8.45 6.60
C GLN A 372 2.82 8.34 6.38
N ALA A 373 2.17 9.49 6.21
CA ALA A 373 0.76 9.50 5.84
C ALA A 373 0.59 8.96 4.42
N PHE A 374 -0.35 8.04 4.29
CA PHE A 374 -0.88 7.68 2.98
C PHE A 374 -2.03 8.63 2.62
N PRO A 375 -2.35 8.81 1.33
CA PRO A 375 -3.49 9.65 0.95
C PRO A 375 -4.77 9.15 1.63
N LEU A 376 -5.45 10.03 2.34
CA LEU A 376 -6.67 9.71 3.11
C LEU A 376 -7.83 9.12 2.27
N PHE A 377 -7.76 9.26 0.95
CA PHE A 377 -8.83 8.85 0.02
C PHE A 377 -8.69 7.41 -0.50
N LEU A 378 -7.81 6.61 0.06
CA LEU A 378 -7.43 5.33 -0.52
C LEU A 378 -8.51 4.27 -0.49
N ILE A 379 -9.47 4.38 0.41
CA ILE A 379 -10.56 3.41 0.54
C ILE A 379 -11.86 3.95 -0.04
N THR A 380 -12.07 5.28 0.00
CA THR A 380 -13.31 5.89 -0.45
C THR A 380 -13.52 5.80 -1.96
N ASP A 381 -12.51 6.06 -2.79
CA ASP A 381 -12.72 6.16 -4.24
C ASP A 381 -12.96 4.84 -4.96
N ILE A 382 -12.45 3.72 -4.46
CA ILE A 382 -12.60 2.40 -5.12
C ILE A 382 -13.85 1.69 -4.64
N ILE A 383 -14.14 1.77 -3.34
CA ILE A 383 -15.42 1.30 -2.81
C ILE A 383 -16.55 2.15 -3.37
N LEU A 384 -16.34 3.46 -3.59
CA LEU A 384 -17.35 4.36 -4.11
C LEU A 384 -17.68 4.17 -5.59
N LYS A 385 -16.75 3.75 -6.43
CA LYS A 385 -17.06 3.38 -7.83
C LYS A 385 -17.74 2.02 -7.98
N ASN A 386 -17.60 1.13 -6.99
CA ASN A 386 -18.12 -0.24 -7.04
C ASN A 386 -19.18 -0.58 -5.97
N ILE A 387 -19.37 0.28 -4.96
CA ILE A 387 -20.51 0.18 -4.04
C ILE A 387 -21.42 1.36 -4.39
N THR A 388 -22.46 1.09 -5.16
CA THR A 388 -23.65 1.93 -5.15
C THR A 388 -24.02 2.17 -3.70
N ALA A 389 -23.98 3.42 -3.27
CA ALA A 389 -24.40 3.82 -1.93
C ALA A 389 -25.75 3.18 -1.64
N ARG A 390 -25.83 2.27 -0.68
CA ARG A 390 -27.04 1.47 -0.43
C ARG A 390 -28.15 2.29 0.25
N GLY A 391 -27.91 3.58 0.55
CA GLY A 391 -28.87 4.45 1.20
C GLY A 391 -28.30 5.83 1.51
N PHE A 392 -29.19 6.74 1.88
CA PHE A 392 -28.80 8.07 2.36
C PHE A 392 -28.21 7.98 3.77
N ARG A 393 -27.10 8.67 4.02
CA ARG A 393 -26.46 8.71 5.34
C ARG A 393 -25.86 10.09 5.62
N LEU A 394 -25.87 10.49 6.89
CA LEU A 394 -25.16 11.67 7.41
C LEU A 394 -24.31 11.22 8.59
N GLU A 395 -23.01 11.43 8.51
CA GLU A 395 -22.06 11.05 9.57
C GLU A 395 -21.88 12.16 10.61
N GLN A 396 -21.29 11.79 11.73
CA GLN A 396 -20.86 12.75 12.75
C GLN A 396 -19.68 13.54 12.20
N ASN A 397 -19.73 14.89 12.35
CA ASN A 397 -18.60 15.72 11.96
C ASN A 397 -17.33 15.37 12.75
N TYR A 398 -16.20 15.47 12.10
CA TYR A 398 -14.89 15.20 12.73
C TYR A 398 -13.86 16.27 12.33
N PRO A 399 -13.08 16.77 13.33
CA PRO A 399 -13.22 16.53 14.78
C PRO A 399 -14.54 17.05 15.37
N ASN A 400 -14.94 16.52 16.53
CA ASN A 400 -16.07 17.01 17.33
C ASN A 400 -15.85 16.65 18.81
N PRO A 401 -15.59 17.60 19.74
CA PRO A 401 -15.56 19.05 19.51
C PRO A 401 -14.45 19.53 18.56
N PHE A 402 -14.59 20.76 18.00
CA PHE A 402 -13.64 21.29 17.02
C PHE A 402 -13.36 22.80 17.19
N ASN A 403 -12.21 23.26 16.64
CA ASN A 403 -11.74 24.65 16.67
C ASN A 403 -10.82 24.95 15.48
N PRO A 404 -11.13 25.88 14.58
CA PRO A 404 -12.50 26.23 14.16
C PRO A 404 -13.01 25.31 13.04
N LEU A 405 -12.18 24.36 12.53
CA LEU A 405 -12.43 23.57 11.35
C LEU A 405 -12.96 22.17 11.69
N THR A 406 -13.94 21.72 10.92
CA THR A 406 -14.45 20.34 10.96
C THR A 406 -14.91 19.89 9.58
N THR A 407 -14.98 18.58 9.36
CA THR A 407 -15.49 17.97 8.13
C THR A 407 -16.80 17.23 8.41
N ILE A 408 -17.80 17.41 7.56
CA ILE A 408 -19.09 16.72 7.60
C ILE A 408 -19.15 15.78 6.40
N GLN A 409 -19.30 14.48 6.65
CA GLN A 409 -19.39 13.45 5.61
C GLN A 409 -20.84 12.97 5.46
N TYR A 410 -21.25 12.68 4.22
CA TYR A 410 -22.57 12.14 3.90
C TYR A 410 -22.55 11.26 2.66
N GLN A 411 -23.60 10.44 2.51
CA GLN A 411 -23.73 9.43 1.45
C GLN A 411 -25.05 9.55 0.72
N LEU A 412 -25.02 9.39 -0.60
CA LEU A 412 -26.18 9.49 -1.50
C LEU A 412 -26.27 8.22 -2.38
N PRO A 413 -27.42 7.50 -2.40
CA PRO A 413 -27.61 6.33 -3.25
C PRO A 413 -27.84 6.67 -4.74
N GLU A 414 -28.23 7.92 -5.03
CA GLU A 414 -28.57 8.42 -6.37
C GLU A 414 -28.22 9.89 -6.49
N GLU A 415 -28.15 10.40 -7.73
CA GLU A 415 -28.00 11.85 -7.94
C GLU A 415 -29.24 12.59 -7.46
N VAL A 416 -29.07 13.52 -6.53
CA VAL A 416 -30.16 14.25 -5.91
C VAL A 416 -29.75 15.67 -5.53
N ARG A 417 -30.74 16.59 -5.42
CA ARG A 417 -30.45 17.91 -4.84
C ARG A 417 -30.22 17.75 -3.34
N VAL A 418 -29.05 18.21 -2.89
CA VAL A 418 -28.63 18.17 -1.47
C VAL A 418 -28.61 19.57 -0.92
N ARG A 419 -29.16 19.71 0.29
CA ARG A 419 -29.03 20.90 1.11
C ARG A 419 -28.45 20.52 2.47
N LEU A 420 -27.32 21.12 2.85
CA LEU A 420 -26.67 20.95 4.14
C LEU A 420 -26.64 22.31 4.86
N GLU A 421 -27.31 22.40 5.98
CA GLU A 421 -27.51 23.64 6.73
C GLU A 421 -27.15 23.47 8.21
N VAL A 422 -26.62 24.54 8.81
CA VAL A 422 -26.28 24.64 10.25
C VAL A 422 -27.30 25.53 10.95
N TYR A 423 -27.70 25.11 12.16
CA TYR A 423 -28.67 25.77 13.00
C TYR A 423 -28.15 25.95 14.42
N ASP A 424 -28.59 26.98 15.12
CA ASP A 424 -28.45 27.12 16.57
C ASP A 424 -29.45 26.25 17.34
N LEU A 425 -29.35 26.21 18.66
CA LEU A 425 -30.25 25.42 19.52
C LEU A 425 -31.70 25.95 19.52
N LEU A 426 -31.93 27.16 19.06
CA LEU A 426 -33.27 27.74 18.93
C LEU A 426 -33.88 27.41 17.56
N GLY A 427 -33.19 26.65 16.71
CA GLY A 427 -33.64 26.27 15.38
C GLY A 427 -33.49 27.37 14.34
N ARG A 428 -32.79 28.46 14.63
CA ARG A 428 -32.52 29.52 13.67
C ARG A 428 -31.35 29.07 12.76
N LYS A 429 -31.55 29.20 11.46
CA LYS A 429 -30.51 28.89 10.47
C LYS A 429 -29.34 29.86 10.63
N VAL A 430 -28.14 29.29 10.79
CA VAL A 430 -26.88 30.00 10.92
C VAL A 430 -26.20 30.17 9.54
N VAL A 431 -26.08 29.05 8.80
CA VAL A 431 -25.45 29.06 7.47
C VAL A 431 -25.91 27.87 6.63
N THR A 432 -25.91 28.04 5.30
CA THR A 432 -26.08 26.95 4.32
C THR A 432 -24.69 26.60 3.79
N LEU A 433 -24.24 25.37 4.03
CA LEU A 433 -22.94 24.88 3.59
C LEU A 433 -22.97 24.36 2.14
N LEU A 434 -24.13 23.80 1.73
CA LEU A 434 -24.34 23.24 0.41
C LEU A 434 -25.81 23.38 0.02
N ASP A 435 -26.07 23.78 -1.24
CA ASP A 435 -27.40 23.69 -1.89
C ASP A 435 -27.22 23.52 -3.41
N ARG A 436 -27.04 22.26 -3.85
CA ARG A 436 -26.89 21.93 -5.28
C ARG A 436 -27.26 20.48 -5.58
N ARG A 437 -27.34 20.10 -6.87
CA ARG A 437 -27.35 18.68 -7.27
C ARG A 437 -26.00 18.06 -7.04
N VAL A 438 -25.99 16.84 -6.51
CA VAL A 438 -24.80 16.07 -6.14
C VAL A 438 -24.98 14.65 -6.67
N PRO A 439 -23.99 14.07 -7.37
CA PRO A 439 -24.06 12.70 -7.88
C PRO A 439 -24.24 11.67 -6.76
N ALA A 440 -24.61 10.44 -7.12
CA ALA A 440 -24.53 9.31 -6.19
C ALA A 440 -23.08 9.12 -5.68
N GLY A 441 -22.93 8.67 -4.43
CA GLY A 441 -21.63 8.44 -3.83
C GLY A 441 -21.50 9.01 -2.42
N TYR A 442 -20.25 9.07 -1.96
CA TYR A 442 -19.87 9.66 -0.67
C TYR A 442 -19.32 11.07 -0.90
N HIS A 443 -19.66 11.96 -0.01
CA HIS A 443 -19.33 13.38 -0.14
C HIS A 443 -18.90 13.93 1.20
N GLU A 444 -18.11 15.00 1.16
CA GLU A 444 -17.72 15.74 2.35
C GLU A 444 -17.81 17.25 2.13
N VAL A 445 -17.99 17.97 3.22
CA VAL A 445 -18.00 19.43 3.26
C VAL A 445 -17.17 19.88 4.46
N SER A 446 -16.12 20.65 4.19
CA SER A 446 -15.37 21.34 5.24
C SER A 446 -16.19 22.54 5.74
N PHE A 447 -16.22 22.71 7.04
CA PHE A 447 -16.89 23.82 7.71
C PHE A 447 -15.92 24.58 8.62
N ASP A 448 -15.75 25.85 8.32
CA ASP A 448 -15.03 26.81 9.18
C ASP A 448 -16.04 27.56 10.04
N ALA A 449 -16.00 27.31 11.36
CA ALA A 449 -16.86 27.94 12.35
C ALA A 449 -16.19 29.12 13.06
N SER A 450 -15.16 29.73 12.46
CA SER A 450 -14.41 30.88 13.06
C SER A 450 -15.32 32.06 13.44
N PHE A 451 -16.43 32.23 12.76
CA PHE A 451 -17.42 33.27 13.03
C PHE A 451 -18.46 32.90 14.09
N LEU A 452 -18.49 31.63 14.57
CA LEU A 452 -19.42 31.18 15.61
C LEU A 452 -18.81 31.33 17.00
N THR A 453 -19.67 31.42 18.01
CA THR A 453 -19.27 31.33 19.43
C THR A 453 -19.13 29.87 19.85
N SER A 454 -18.34 29.62 20.92
CA SER A 454 -18.31 28.30 21.56
C SER A 454 -19.72 27.85 21.94
N GLY A 455 -20.08 26.64 21.64
CA GLY A 455 -21.42 26.12 21.92
C GLY A 455 -21.80 24.93 21.05
N VAL A 456 -23.04 24.45 21.30
CA VAL A 456 -23.63 23.34 20.55
C VAL A 456 -24.44 23.88 19.38
N TYR A 457 -24.24 23.32 18.21
CA TYR A 457 -25.00 23.59 16.99
C TYR A 457 -25.56 22.28 16.41
N ILE A 458 -26.50 22.41 15.48
CA ILE A 458 -27.11 21.28 14.80
C ILE A 458 -26.87 21.47 13.29
N TYR A 459 -26.43 20.44 12.61
CA TYR A 459 -26.44 20.45 11.14
C TYR A 459 -27.43 19.44 10.60
N ARG A 460 -28.06 19.79 9.47
CA ARG A 460 -29.10 19.00 8.81
C ARG A 460 -28.77 18.80 7.37
N LEU A 461 -28.79 17.52 6.93
CA LEU A 461 -28.75 17.13 5.53
C LEU A 461 -30.18 16.86 5.06
N MET A 462 -30.56 17.44 3.93
CA MET A 462 -31.78 17.16 3.20
C MET A 462 -31.41 16.73 1.77
N ALA A 463 -31.90 15.55 1.34
CA ALA A 463 -31.60 14.97 0.04
C ALA A 463 -32.82 14.19 -0.45
N GLY A 464 -33.59 14.75 -1.41
CA GLY A 464 -34.88 14.20 -1.81
C GLY A 464 -35.86 14.12 -0.62
N SER A 465 -36.37 12.92 -0.32
CA SER A 465 -37.21 12.65 0.85
C SER A 465 -36.44 12.41 2.14
N PHE A 466 -35.10 12.24 2.05
CA PHE A 466 -34.27 11.99 3.22
C PHE A 466 -33.95 13.28 3.97
N SER A 467 -34.06 13.22 5.31
CA SER A 467 -33.62 14.29 6.19
C SER A 467 -33.02 13.70 7.49
N LYS A 468 -31.82 14.14 7.81
CA LYS A 468 -31.08 13.71 9.00
C LYS A 468 -30.39 14.89 9.66
N THR A 469 -30.38 14.88 11.02
CA THR A 469 -29.68 15.89 11.81
C THR A 469 -28.62 15.26 12.70
N ARG A 470 -27.57 16.03 12.98
CA ARG A 470 -26.50 15.71 13.94
C ARG A 470 -26.14 16.95 14.75
N LYS A 471 -25.57 16.72 15.96
CA LYS A 471 -25.05 17.79 16.83
C LYS A 471 -23.54 17.95 16.57
N MET A 472 -23.05 19.19 16.68
CA MET A 472 -21.64 19.51 16.69
C MET A 472 -21.33 20.50 17.83
N MET A 473 -20.10 20.47 18.33
CA MET A 473 -19.66 21.35 19.42
C MET A 473 -18.46 22.17 18.96
N VAL A 474 -18.63 23.48 18.93
CA VAL A 474 -17.57 24.46 18.68
C VAL A 474 -16.90 24.79 20.00
N MET A 475 -15.57 24.69 20.06
CA MET A 475 -14.74 25.11 21.20
C MET A 475 -13.72 26.14 20.71
N LYS A 476 -13.74 27.32 21.32
CA LYS A 476 -12.75 28.40 21.10
C LYS A 476 -11.90 28.57 22.33
#